data_b9f305bd933ffe80f99feeeeed41c010
#
_entry.id   b9f305bd933ffe80f99feeeeed41c010
#
_cell.length_a   1.000
_cell.length_b   1.000
_cell.length_c   1.000
_cell.angle_alpha   90.00
_cell.angle_beta   90.00
_cell.angle_gamma   90.00
#
_symmetry.space_group_name_H-M   'P 1'
#
loop_
_entity.id
_entity.type
_entity.pdbx_description
1 polymer ?
#
loop_
_entity_poly.entity_id
_entity_poly.type
_entity_poly.pdbx_seq_one_letter_code
_entity_poly.pdbx_strand_id
1 'polypeptide(L)'
;MIEQKNQSRSEGTTGKGTTRNGGISMARLLMKNASHIVTCDPSDTVYTDSNLLMEDGVITYIGPEEQQAEEVIDAAGCIVYPGLINTHHHLYQTFSRNLPQVQNLELFDWLKALYEIWKNLDSQVIYHSSVTGMGELMKNGCTTCFDHHYVFPQGQAEGLLDAQFAAAEDLGIRMYASRGSMDLSKKDGGLPPDSVVQTVDEILEDSRRLAAEYHDASFGSMRTLALAPCSPFSVSGELMKQSALLARELGLRLHTHLAETKDEENYTLAHFGMKPYDYIESLGWTGSDVWYAHGIHFTDDELIRIAKSGSGVAHCPISVSYTHLRAHETRHD
;
A
#
# COMPACT_ATOMS: atom_id res chain seq x y z
N MET A 1 29.75 31.14 36.00
CA MET A 1 29.14 31.73 37.20
C MET A 1 27.88 32.46 36.78
N ILE A 2 26.77 31.81 36.96
CA ILE A 2 25.45 32.35 37.35
C ILE A 2 24.58 31.16 37.67
N GLU A 3 24.05 31.17 38.88
CA GLU A 3 23.48 30.07 39.63
C GLU A 3 22.02 29.69 39.21
N GLN A 4 21.74 28.46 39.59
CA GLN A 4 20.43 27.78 39.65
C GLN A 4 19.37 28.60 40.39
N LYS A 5 18.11 28.42 40.02
CA LYS A 5 16.97 28.30 40.94
C LYS A 5 15.99 27.22 40.49
N ASN A 6 16.03 26.11 41.21
CA ASN A 6 14.97 25.16 41.37
C ASN A 6 13.73 25.84 42.02
N GLN A 7 12.54 25.60 41.45
CA GLN A 7 11.33 25.58 42.27
C GLN A 7 10.41 24.44 41.83
N SER A 8 10.32 23.47 42.71
CA SER A 8 9.34 22.41 42.79
C SER A 8 7.89 23.00 42.92
N ARG A 9 6.95 22.46 42.17
CA ARG A 9 5.54 22.38 42.61
C ARG A 9 4.96 21.04 42.21
N SER A 10 4.77 20.20 43.24
CA SER A 10 3.80 19.13 43.29
C SER A 10 2.39 19.76 43.40
N GLU A 11 1.41 19.21 42.71
CA GLU A 11 0.12 18.84 43.26
C GLU A 11 -0.76 18.30 42.12
N GLY A 12 -1.35 17.15 42.41
CA GLY A 12 -2.19 16.40 41.51
C GLY A 12 -3.56 17.02 41.29
N THR A 13 -4.09 16.76 40.14
CA THR A 13 -5.54 16.81 39.89
C THR A 13 -5.95 15.57 39.12
N THR A 14 -6.69 14.73 39.82
CA THR A 14 -7.50 13.64 39.26
C THR A 14 -8.53 14.24 38.29
N GLY A 15 -8.27 14.15 37.01
CA GLY A 15 -9.21 14.52 35.95
C GLY A 15 -10.20 13.40 35.74
N LYS A 16 -11.41 13.55 36.19
CA LYS A 16 -12.58 12.72 35.89
C LYS A 16 -12.74 12.63 34.38
N GLY A 17 -12.87 11.41 33.86
CA GLY A 17 -13.28 11.14 32.49
C GLY A 17 -14.65 11.82 32.22
N THR A 18 -14.66 12.84 31.41
CA THR A 18 -15.88 13.38 30.82
C THR A 18 -16.15 12.54 29.55
N THR A 19 -17.13 11.67 29.65
CA THR A 19 -17.83 11.14 28.48
C THR A 19 -18.40 12.31 27.70
N ARG A 20 -17.81 12.65 26.58
CA ARG A 20 -18.39 13.56 25.60
C ARG A 20 -19.55 12.88 24.90
N ASN A 21 -20.74 12.96 25.47
CA ASN A 21 -21.99 12.89 24.74
C ASN A 21 -22.21 14.28 24.10
N GLY A 22 -21.41 14.64 23.12
CA GLY A 22 -21.73 15.73 22.19
C GLY A 22 -22.24 15.06 20.92
N GLY A 23 -23.46 15.38 20.51
CA GLY A 23 -23.96 15.00 19.20
C GLY A 23 -22.91 15.45 18.17
N ILE A 24 -22.46 14.51 17.34
CA ILE A 24 -21.52 14.76 16.24
C ILE A 24 -22.23 15.73 15.31
N SER A 25 -21.80 16.99 15.29
CA SER A 25 -22.20 17.92 14.25
C SER A 25 -21.72 17.32 12.93
N MET A 26 -22.63 17.01 12.05
CA MET A 26 -22.34 16.52 10.71
C MET A 26 -21.53 17.60 9.99
N ALA A 27 -20.22 17.39 9.84
CA ALA A 27 -19.37 18.34 9.12
C ALA A 27 -19.76 18.36 7.65
N ARG A 28 -20.34 19.47 7.19
CA ARG A 28 -20.71 19.67 5.79
C ARG A 28 -19.69 20.54 5.10
N LEU A 29 -19.13 20.03 4.01
CA LEU A 29 -18.20 20.74 3.16
C LEU A 29 -18.81 20.89 1.76
N LEU A 30 -18.92 22.12 1.29
CA LEU A 30 -19.40 22.45 -0.06
C LEU A 30 -18.25 22.93 -0.94
N MET A 31 -18.01 22.24 -2.04
CA MET A 31 -17.26 22.78 -3.17
C MET A 31 -18.26 23.42 -4.14
N LYS A 32 -18.19 24.73 -4.34
CA LYS A 32 -19.14 25.45 -5.20
C LYS A 32 -18.46 26.01 -6.46
N ASN A 33 -19.28 26.24 -7.50
CA ASN A 33 -18.87 26.87 -8.76
C ASN A 33 -17.82 26.06 -9.54
N ALA A 34 -17.71 24.74 -9.34
CA ALA A 34 -16.78 23.94 -10.14
C ALA A 34 -17.16 23.99 -11.62
N SER A 35 -16.19 24.30 -12.49
CA SER A 35 -16.43 24.29 -13.94
C SER A 35 -16.80 22.89 -14.43
N HIS A 36 -16.16 21.87 -13.87
CA HIS A 36 -16.49 20.46 -14.12
C HIS A 36 -16.30 19.65 -12.85
N ILE A 37 -17.18 18.65 -12.65
CA ILE A 37 -16.99 17.61 -11.64
C ILE A 37 -17.02 16.28 -12.39
N VAL A 38 -15.88 15.61 -12.43
CA VAL A 38 -15.69 14.30 -13.09
C VAL A 38 -15.87 13.22 -12.06
N THR A 39 -16.86 12.34 -12.21
CA THR A 39 -17.19 11.35 -11.19
C THR A 39 -16.34 10.09 -11.27
N CYS A 40 -15.81 9.78 -12.47
CA CYS A 40 -15.16 8.49 -12.77
C CYS A 40 -16.05 7.29 -12.42
N ASP A 41 -17.35 7.44 -12.52
CA ASP A 41 -18.31 6.36 -12.37
C ASP A 41 -18.38 5.48 -13.65
N PRO A 42 -19.06 4.33 -13.63
CA PRO A 42 -19.16 3.45 -14.81
C PRO A 42 -19.81 4.10 -16.03
N SER A 43 -20.46 5.25 -15.87
CA SER A 43 -21.11 6.01 -16.94
C SER A 43 -20.29 7.20 -17.43
N ASP A 44 -19.08 7.41 -16.86
CA ASP A 44 -18.21 8.56 -17.14
C ASP A 44 -18.94 9.90 -16.98
N THR A 45 -19.77 10.02 -15.95
CA THR A 45 -20.62 11.21 -15.74
C THR A 45 -19.75 12.44 -15.44
N VAL A 46 -20.04 13.52 -16.15
CA VAL A 46 -19.41 14.85 -15.93
C VAL A 46 -20.49 15.88 -15.71
N TYR A 47 -20.46 16.55 -14.57
CA TYR A 47 -21.30 17.71 -14.27
C TYR A 47 -20.56 18.98 -14.65
N THR A 48 -21.25 19.95 -15.25
CA THR A 48 -20.70 21.27 -15.58
C THR A 48 -21.36 22.35 -14.72
N ASP A 49 -20.60 23.40 -14.39
CA ASP A 49 -21.08 24.55 -13.60
C ASP A 49 -21.88 24.15 -12.36
N SER A 50 -21.29 23.24 -11.58
CA SER A 50 -22.00 22.51 -10.53
C SER A 50 -21.29 22.60 -9.17
N ASN A 51 -22.05 22.24 -8.12
CA ASN A 51 -21.61 22.18 -6.75
C ASN A 51 -21.52 20.73 -6.28
N LEU A 52 -20.62 20.44 -5.33
CA LEU A 52 -20.47 19.15 -4.70
C LEU A 52 -20.54 19.32 -3.18
N LEU A 53 -21.50 18.66 -2.53
CA LEU A 53 -21.65 18.63 -1.10
C LEU A 53 -21.18 17.30 -0.52
N MET A 54 -20.39 17.37 0.52
CA MET A 54 -19.99 16.23 1.35
C MET A 54 -20.54 16.40 2.76
N GLU A 55 -21.06 15.31 3.33
CA GLU A 55 -21.52 15.24 4.72
C GLU A 55 -20.86 14.01 5.37
N ASP A 56 -20.15 14.23 6.46
CA ASP A 56 -19.41 13.17 7.18
C ASP A 56 -18.50 12.32 6.27
N GLY A 57 -17.81 12.96 5.32
CA GLY A 57 -16.90 12.30 4.40
C GLY A 57 -17.58 11.55 3.23
N VAL A 58 -18.90 11.70 3.06
CA VAL A 58 -19.66 11.10 1.96
C VAL A 58 -20.20 12.19 1.05
N ILE A 59 -20.07 12.02 -0.28
CA ILE A 59 -20.69 12.91 -1.25
C ILE A 59 -22.21 12.64 -1.24
N THR A 60 -22.99 13.67 -0.87
CA THR A 60 -24.46 13.57 -0.75
C THR A 60 -25.19 14.31 -1.85
N TYR A 61 -24.51 15.25 -2.55
CA TYR A 61 -25.10 15.98 -3.66
C TYR A 61 -24.06 16.37 -4.70
N ILE A 62 -24.42 16.29 -5.96
CA ILE A 62 -23.71 16.92 -7.09
C ILE A 62 -24.77 17.56 -8.00
N GLY A 63 -24.67 18.84 -8.31
CA GLY A 63 -25.60 19.53 -9.20
C GLY A 63 -25.49 21.06 -9.12
N PRO A 64 -26.34 21.79 -9.89
CA PRO A 64 -26.25 23.23 -9.99
C PRO A 64 -26.88 23.98 -8.81
N GLU A 65 -27.71 23.31 -7.98
CA GLU A 65 -28.45 23.96 -6.92
C GLU A 65 -27.52 24.40 -5.77
N GLU A 66 -27.83 25.55 -5.19
CA GLU A 66 -27.07 26.05 -4.03
C GLU A 66 -27.37 25.21 -2.77
N GLN A 67 -26.31 24.83 -2.08
CA GLN A 67 -26.37 24.04 -0.83
C GLN A 67 -25.82 24.87 0.32
N GLN A 68 -26.19 24.53 1.54
CA GLN A 68 -25.65 25.15 2.75
C GLN A 68 -24.62 24.20 3.40
N ALA A 69 -23.49 24.72 3.86
CA ALA A 69 -22.46 23.97 4.56
C ALA A 69 -21.72 24.91 5.54
N GLU A 70 -21.09 24.31 6.55
CA GLU A 70 -20.24 25.03 7.50
C GLU A 70 -18.92 25.47 6.86
N GLU A 71 -18.39 24.64 5.96
CA GLU A 71 -17.19 24.93 5.20
C GLU A 71 -17.52 25.05 3.72
N VAL A 72 -16.96 26.07 3.08
CA VAL A 72 -17.18 26.33 1.65
C VAL A 72 -15.85 26.56 0.95
N ILE A 73 -15.61 25.79 -0.10
CA ILE A 73 -14.49 25.97 -1.03
C ILE A 73 -15.04 26.52 -2.33
N ASP A 74 -14.55 27.69 -2.76
CA ASP A 74 -14.85 28.19 -4.10
C ASP A 74 -13.96 27.50 -5.13
N ALA A 75 -14.55 26.67 -5.96
CA ALA A 75 -13.90 25.91 -7.03
C ALA A 75 -14.08 26.57 -8.41
N ALA A 76 -14.36 27.89 -8.46
CA ALA A 76 -14.52 28.60 -9.72
C ALA A 76 -13.29 28.42 -10.63
N GLY A 77 -13.50 27.97 -11.86
CA GLY A 77 -12.43 27.68 -12.82
C GLY A 77 -11.67 26.38 -12.55
N CYS A 78 -12.03 25.62 -11.54
CA CYS A 78 -11.43 24.32 -11.23
C CYS A 78 -12.22 23.15 -11.85
N ILE A 79 -11.51 22.06 -12.05
CA ILE A 79 -12.08 20.74 -12.34
C ILE A 79 -11.91 19.91 -11.07
N VAL A 80 -12.99 19.31 -10.59
CA VAL A 80 -12.99 18.43 -9.40
C VAL A 80 -12.92 16.98 -9.86
N TYR A 81 -11.95 16.24 -9.34
CA TYR A 81 -11.76 14.81 -9.57
C TYR A 81 -11.78 14.04 -8.26
N PRO A 82 -12.12 12.73 -8.28
CA PRO A 82 -11.79 11.84 -7.16
C PRO A 82 -10.29 11.87 -6.85
N GLY A 83 -9.95 11.73 -5.58
CA GLY A 83 -8.55 11.63 -5.19
C GLY A 83 -7.86 10.41 -5.84
N LEU A 84 -6.60 10.57 -6.18
CA LEU A 84 -5.82 9.51 -6.80
C LEU A 84 -5.59 8.34 -5.82
N ILE A 85 -5.55 7.12 -6.36
CA ILE A 85 -5.29 5.90 -5.61
C ILE A 85 -3.96 5.31 -6.07
N ASN A 86 -3.01 5.19 -5.15
CA ASN A 86 -1.78 4.44 -5.39
C ASN A 86 -2.02 2.97 -5.02
N THR A 87 -1.88 2.06 -5.99
CA THR A 87 -2.19 0.64 -5.83
C THR A 87 -0.98 -0.26 -5.59
N HIS A 88 0.23 0.32 -5.58
CA HIS A 88 1.48 -0.38 -5.26
C HIS A 88 2.59 0.61 -4.92
N HIS A 89 3.18 0.48 -3.75
CA HIS A 89 4.29 1.29 -3.25
C HIS A 89 5.14 0.50 -2.26
N HIS A 90 6.34 1.01 -1.96
CA HIS A 90 7.24 0.51 -0.92
C HIS A 90 7.74 1.70 -0.11
N LEU A 91 6.95 2.14 0.88
CA LEU A 91 7.23 3.37 1.63
C LEU A 91 8.58 3.34 2.36
N TYR A 92 8.98 2.19 2.91
CA TYR A 92 10.27 2.04 3.59
C TYR A 92 11.48 2.28 2.67
N GLN A 93 11.32 2.13 1.36
CA GLN A 93 12.40 2.37 0.38
C GLN A 93 12.68 3.86 0.17
N THR A 94 11.82 4.75 0.66
CA THR A 94 11.96 6.20 0.50
C THR A 94 13.34 6.71 0.95
N PHE A 95 13.90 6.15 2.02
CA PHE A 95 15.22 6.54 2.54
C PHE A 95 16.42 5.87 1.88
N SER A 96 16.18 4.88 1.02
CA SER A 96 17.23 4.25 0.21
C SER A 96 17.19 4.66 -1.27
N ARG A 97 16.39 5.66 -1.63
CA ARG A 97 16.36 6.21 -3.00
C ARG A 97 17.68 6.89 -3.36
N ASN A 98 18.02 6.83 -4.65
CA ASN A 98 19.17 7.55 -5.22
C ASN A 98 20.54 7.15 -4.63
N LEU A 99 20.68 5.94 -4.10
CA LEU A 99 21.98 5.41 -3.70
C LEU A 99 22.82 5.10 -4.95
N PRO A 100 23.97 5.76 -5.16
CA PRO A 100 24.73 5.65 -6.40
C PRO A 100 25.15 4.23 -6.76
N GLN A 101 25.42 3.41 -5.73
CA GLN A 101 25.90 2.03 -5.88
C GLN A 101 24.84 1.05 -6.41
N VAL A 102 23.56 1.42 -6.42
CA VAL A 102 22.46 0.52 -6.84
C VAL A 102 21.67 1.03 -8.05
N GLN A 103 21.91 2.24 -8.51
CA GLN A 103 21.08 2.89 -9.55
C GLN A 103 21.07 2.17 -10.92
N ASN A 104 22.12 1.41 -11.23
CA ASN A 104 22.26 0.72 -12.52
C ASN A 104 22.24 -0.80 -12.36
N LEU A 105 21.80 -1.33 -11.23
CA LEU A 105 21.70 -2.76 -11.01
C LEU A 105 20.37 -3.30 -11.53
N GLU A 106 20.39 -4.51 -12.07
CA GLU A 106 19.19 -5.28 -12.33
C GLU A 106 18.54 -5.74 -11.03
N LEU A 107 17.26 -6.13 -11.08
CA LEU A 107 16.42 -6.35 -9.91
C LEU A 107 17.07 -7.25 -8.85
N PHE A 108 17.61 -8.41 -9.22
CA PHE A 108 18.15 -9.35 -8.24
C PHE A 108 19.41 -8.84 -7.56
N ASP A 109 20.28 -8.17 -8.28
CA ASP A 109 21.48 -7.58 -7.69
C ASP A 109 21.18 -6.33 -6.90
N TRP A 110 20.18 -5.54 -7.34
CA TRP A 110 19.63 -4.42 -6.61
C TRP A 110 19.03 -4.86 -5.26
N LEU A 111 18.21 -5.91 -5.24
CA LEU A 111 17.64 -6.48 -4.01
C LEU A 111 18.74 -6.97 -3.06
N LYS A 112 19.71 -7.75 -3.55
CA LYS A 112 20.82 -8.25 -2.71
C LYS A 112 21.60 -7.12 -2.04
N ALA A 113 21.86 -6.03 -2.75
CA ALA A 113 22.57 -4.88 -2.20
C ALA A 113 21.70 -4.14 -1.16
N LEU A 114 20.41 -3.98 -1.41
CA LEU A 114 19.52 -3.23 -0.51
C LEU A 114 19.09 -4.03 0.71
N TYR A 115 19.01 -5.35 0.66
CA TYR A 115 18.76 -6.16 1.87
C TYR A 115 19.78 -5.92 2.96
N GLU A 116 21.04 -5.58 2.63
CA GLU A 116 22.07 -5.23 3.59
C GLU A 116 21.79 -3.92 4.33
N ILE A 117 21.00 -3.04 3.73
CA ILE A 117 20.51 -1.80 4.35
C ILE A 117 19.20 -2.08 5.08
N TRP A 118 18.24 -2.72 4.42
CA TRP A 118 16.89 -2.95 4.94
C TRP A 118 16.82 -3.92 6.12
N LYS A 119 17.83 -4.78 6.33
CA LYS A 119 17.92 -5.59 7.55
C LYS A 119 18.03 -4.78 8.85
N ASN A 120 18.21 -3.45 8.75
CA ASN A 120 18.28 -2.52 9.88
C ASN A 120 17.02 -1.68 10.04
N LEU A 121 15.94 -2.00 9.33
CA LEU A 121 14.67 -1.30 9.49
C LEU A 121 14.12 -1.51 10.90
N ASP A 122 13.62 -0.43 11.49
CA ASP A 122 12.92 -0.42 12.76
C ASP A 122 11.64 0.43 12.65
N SER A 123 10.85 0.47 13.69
CA SER A 123 9.57 1.20 13.70
C SER A 123 9.73 2.71 13.49
N GLN A 124 10.84 3.31 13.92
CA GLN A 124 11.10 4.74 13.69
C GLN A 124 11.39 5.02 12.22
N VAL A 125 12.24 4.19 11.60
CA VAL A 125 12.53 4.30 10.17
C VAL A 125 11.26 4.10 9.35
N ILE A 126 10.42 3.11 9.69
CA ILE A 126 9.15 2.87 9.02
C ILE A 126 8.20 4.05 9.17
N TYR A 127 8.03 4.59 10.38
CA TYR A 127 7.19 5.76 10.61
C TYR A 127 7.62 6.95 9.75
N HIS A 128 8.90 7.35 9.83
CA HIS A 128 9.39 8.53 9.11
C HIS A 128 9.44 8.36 7.59
N SER A 129 9.79 7.17 7.10
CA SER A 129 9.74 6.89 5.66
C SER A 129 8.31 6.87 5.13
N SER A 130 7.37 6.37 5.93
CA SER A 130 5.94 6.37 5.60
C SER A 130 5.37 7.80 5.56
N VAL A 131 5.65 8.63 6.57
CA VAL A 131 5.27 10.05 6.56
C VAL A 131 5.82 10.76 5.33
N THR A 132 7.10 10.51 4.99
CA THR A 132 7.74 11.15 3.84
C THR A 132 7.10 10.69 2.52
N GLY A 133 6.95 9.38 2.32
CA GLY A 133 6.41 8.83 1.07
C GLY A 133 4.92 9.18 0.89
N MET A 134 4.10 9.01 1.93
CA MET A 134 2.69 9.38 1.87
C MET A 134 2.50 10.91 1.71
N GLY A 135 3.33 11.72 2.38
CA GLY A 135 3.31 13.17 2.19
C GLY A 135 3.60 13.60 0.76
N GLU A 136 4.55 12.94 0.08
CA GLU A 136 4.79 13.16 -1.35
C GLU A 136 3.58 12.76 -2.21
N LEU A 137 2.97 11.62 -1.93
CA LEU A 137 1.77 11.16 -2.62
C LEU A 137 0.61 12.15 -2.45
N MET A 138 0.36 12.61 -1.23
CA MET A 138 -0.70 13.59 -0.92
C MET A 138 -0.49 14.92 -1.65
N LYS A 139 0.74 15.42 -1.72
CA LYS A 139 1.08 16.64 -2.48
C LYS A 139 0.76 16.51 -3.98
N ASN A 140 0.67 15.30 -4.49
CA ASN A 140 0.30 15.00 -5.87
C ASN A 140 -1.16 14.52 -6.02
N GLY A 141 -2.00 14.75 -5.01
CA GLY A 141 -3.44 14.46 -5.06
C GLY A 141 -3.83 13.03 -4.72
N CYS A 142 -2.92 12.22 -4.20
CA CYS A 142 -3.24 10.88 -3.72
C CYS A 142 -3.98 10.93 -2.38
N THR A 143 -5.10 10.23 -2.28
CA THR A 143 -5.91 10.14 -1.07
C THR A 143 -5.98 8.74 -0.49
N THR A 144 -5.52 7.73 -1.24
CA THR A 144 -5.47 6.34 -0.80
C THR A 144 -4.14 5.71 -1.24
N CYS A 145 -3.37 5.21 -0.29
CA CYS A 145 -2.09 4.57 -0.55
C CYS A 145 -2.13 3.10 -0.17
N PHE A 146 -1.83 2.21 -1.12
CA PHE A 146 -1.44 0.84 -0.82
C PHE A 146 0.08 0.76 -0.69
N ASP A 147 0.57 0.13 0.39
CA ASP A 147 1.99 -0.14 0.57
C ASP A 147 2.27 -1.63 0.69
N HIS A 148 3.23 -2.10 -0.10
CA HIS A 148 3.73 -3.46 -0.04
C HIS A 148 4.99 -3.51 0.86
N HIS A 149 4.78 -3.59 2.17
CA HIS A 149 5.85 -3.79 3.14
C HIS A 149 6.13 -5.27 3.34
N TYR A 150 7.30 -5.74 2.91
CA TYR A 150 7.64 -7.17 2.95
C TYR A 150 8.97 -7.50 3.66
N VAL A 151 9.70 -6.51 4.13
CA VAL A 151 10.97 -6.70 4.84
C VAL A 151 10.75 -6.61 6.35
N PHE A 152 10.93 -7.73 7.03
CA PHE A 152 10.80 -7.87 8.48
C PHE A 152 12.12 -8.38 9.05
N PRO A 153 13.03 -7.50 9.51
CA PRO A 153 14.30 -7.91 10.06
C PRO A 153 14.14 -8.74 11.33
N GLN A 154 14.95 -9.77 11.49
CA GLN A 154 14.95 -10.58 12.70
C GLN A 154 15.19 -9.72 13.96
N GLY A 155 14.32 -9.89 14.96
CA GLY A 155 14.36 -9.12 16.21
C GLY A 155 13.82 -7.68 16.13
N GLN A 156 13.35 -7.23 14.95
CA GLN A 156 12.77 -5.90 14.73
C GLN A 156 11.41 -5.96 14.01
N ALA A 157 10.89 -7.16 13.80
CA ALA A 157 9.66 -7.35 12.99
C ALA A 157 8.40 -6.79 13.65
N GLU A 158 8.36 -6.79 14.98
CA GLU A 158 7.21 -6.33 15.76
C GLU A 158 7.07 -4.80 15.69
N GLY A 159 5.84 -4.31 15.51
CA GLY A 159 5.54 -2.88 15.50
C GLY A 159 5.83 -2.13 14.20
N LEU A 160 6.34 -2.79 13.14
CA LEU A 160 6.66 -2.10 11.88
C LEU A 160 5.39 -1.58 11.17
N LEU A 161 4.38 -2.43 10.99
CA LEU A 161 3.12 -2.00 10.38
C LEU A 161 2.28 -1.11 11.31
N ASP A 162 2.40 -1.30 12.62
CA ASP A 162 1.80 -0.40 13.62
C ASP A 162 2.31 1.03 13.43
N ALA A 163 3.61 1.21 13.22
CA ALA A 163 4.22 2.50 12.92
C ALA A 163 3.77 3.08 11.57
N GLN A 164 3.50 2.24 10.58
CA GLN A 164 2.97 2.66 9.29
C GLN A 164 1.53 3.16 9.39
N PHE A 165 0.66 2.46 10.14
CA PHE A 165 -0.70 2.92 10.41
C PHE A 165 -0.72 4.21 11.23
N ALA A 166 0.15 4.36 12.23
CA ALA A 166 0.29 5.61 12.99
C ALA A 166 0.68 6.78 12.07
N ALA A 167 1.63 6.59 11.17
CA ALA A 167 2.03 7.60 10.19
C ALA A 167 0.86 8.01 9.26
N ALA A 168 0.04 7.05 8.85
CA ALA A 168 -1.12 7.33 8.01
C ALA A 168 -2.22 8.09 8.77
N GLU A 169 -2.44 7.76 10.04
CA GLU A 169 -3.37 8.46 10.93
C GLU A 169 -2.96 9.92 11.15
N ASP A 170 -1.68 10.16 11.44
CA ASP A 170 -1.16 11.52 11.63
C ASP A 170 -1.27 12.40 10.38
N LEU A 171 -1.16 11.80 9.20
CA LEU A 171 -1.31 12.50 7.91
C LEU A 171 -2.78 12.63 7.46
N GLY A 172 -3.68 11.80 7.97
CA GLY A 172 -5.06 11.75 7.52
C GLY A 172 -5.25 11.18 6.11
N ILE A 173 -4.35 10.28 5.66
CA ILE A 173 -4.48 9.57 4.38
C ILE A 173 -5.08 8.17 4.60
N ARG A 174 -5.91 7.72 3.65
CA ARG A 174 -6.41 6.35 3.70
C ARG A 174 -5.28 5.38 3.39
N MET A 175 -5.02 4.46 4.34
CA MET A 175 -3.96 3.47 4.26
C MET A 175 -4.51 2.07 4.00
N TYR A 176 -4.04 1.47 2.93
CA TYR A 176 -4.18 0.06 2.66
C TYR A 176 -2.80 -0.57 2.88
N ALA A 177 -2.51 -0.99 4.09
CA ALA A 177 -1.25 -1.65 4.42
C ALA A 177 -1.24 -3.09 3.92
N SER A 178 -0.06 -3.65 3.72
CA SER A 178 0.07 -5.07 3.52
C SER A 178 0.97 -5.72 4.58
N ARG A 179 0.53 -6.86 5.12
CA ARG A 179 1.42 -7.79 5.77
C ARG A 179 2.14 -8.59 4.68
N GLY A 180 3.19 -7.99 4.14
CA GLY A 180 4.11 -8.67 3.24
C GLY A 180 4.98 -9.67 3.99
N SER A 181 5.68 -10.56 3.26
CA SER A 181 6.44 -11.61 3.91
C SER A 181 7.46 -12.25 2.97
N MET A 182 8.49 -12.82 3.58
CA MET A 182 9.49 -13.69 2.94
C MET A 182 9.85 -14.80 3.93
N ASP A 183 9.78 -16.05 3.49
CA ASP A 183 10.16 -17.23 4.29
C ASP A 183 11.25 -18.08 3.61
N LEU A 184 11.58 -17.79 2.35
CA LEU A 184 12.54 -18.54 1.57
C LEU A 184 13.87 -17.78 1.46
N SER A 185 14.84 -18.16 2.28
CA SER A 185 16.15 -17.50 2.27
C SER A 185 17.09 -18.08 1.22
N LYS A 186 18.23 -17.41 1.05
CA LYS A 186 19.28 -17.83 0.10
C LYS A 186 19.77 -19.28 0.34
N LYS A 187 19.86 -19.71 1.58
CA LYS A 187 20.26 -21.10 1.92
C LYS A 187 19.23 -22.14 1.51
N ASP A 188 17.96 -21.72 1.38
CA ASP A 188 16.83 -22.56 1.03
C ASP A 188 16.41 -22.39 -0.44
N GLY A 189 17.25 -21.72 -1.24
CA GLY A 189 17.04 -21.51 -2.68
C GLY A 189 16.32 -20.22 -3.07
N GLY A 190 16.00 -19.36 -2.10
CA GLY A 190 15.46 -18.02 -2.34
C GLY A 190 16.53 -16.95 -2.55
N LEU A 191 16.11 -15.70 -2.68
CA LEU A 191 16.99 -14.55 -2.87
C LEU A 191 17.37 -13.83 -1.56
N PRO A 192 16.44 -13.65 -0.58
CA PRO A 192 16.71 -12.87 0.62
C PRO A 192 17.74 -13.50 1.55
N PRO A 193 18.51 -12.70 2.32
CA PRO A 193 19.35 -13.23 3.39
C PRO A 193 18.51 -13.73 4.58
N ASP A 194 19.06 -14.62 5.38
CA ASP A 194 18.40 -15.16 6.58
C ASP A 194 17.90 -14.08 7.54
N SER A 195 18.57 -12.93 7.57
CA SER A 195 18.26 -11.83 8.51
C SER A 195 16.91 -11.12 8.26
N VAL A 196 16.25 -11.36 7.13
CA VAL A 196 14.99 -10.71 6.76
C VAL A 196 13.89 -11.70 6.37
N VAL A 197 14.06 -12.98 6.69
CA VAL A 197 13.02 -14.00 6.51
C VAL A 197 12.45 -14.43 7.86
N GLN A 198 11.22 -14.89 7.85
CA GLN A 198 10.48 -15.36 9.02
C GLN A 198 9.94 -16.77 8.75
N THR A 199 9.53 -17.47 9.79
CA THR A 199 8.81 -18.74 9.64
C THR A 199 7.37 -18.49 9.19
N VAL A 200 6.76 -19.49 8.56
CA VAL A 200 5.34 -19.42 8.13
C VAL A 200 4.44 -19.12 9.33
N ASP A 201 4.66 -19.77 10.47
CA ASP A 201 3.84 -19.57 11.68
C ASP A 201 3.93 -18.15 12.21
N GLU A 202 5.14 -17.57 12.33
CA GLU A 202 5.32 -16.16 12.73
C GLU A 202 4.58 -15.20 11.81
N ILE A 203 4.65 -15.44 10.50
CA ILE A 203 3.99 -14.60 9.50
C ILE A 203 2.46 -14.67 9.65
N LEU A 204 1.91 -15.87 9.79
CA LEU A 204 0.46 -16.07 9.91
C LEU A 204 -0.10 -15.55 11.23
N GLU A 205 0.64 -15.71 12.35
CA GLU A 205 0.27 -15.18 13.65
C GLU A 205 0.20 -13.65 13.65
N ASP A 206 1.25 -12.99 13.16
CA ASP A 206 1.28 -11.53 13.05
C ASP A 206 0.22 -11.01 12.05
N SER A 207 -0.06 -11.76 10.98
CA SER A 207 -1.14 -11.44 10.04
C SER A 207 -2.52 -11.43 10.72
N ARG A 208 -2.79 -12.39 11.59
CA ARG A 208 -4.03 -12.44 12.39
C ARG A 208 -4.10 -11.29 13.39
N ARG A 209 -3.00 -10.97 14.07
CA ARG A 209 -2.91 -9.84 15.01
C ARG A 209 -3.24 -8.53 14.30
N LEU A 210 -2.55 -8.24 13.20
CA LEU A 210 -2.74 -7.00 12.45
C LEU A 210 -4.15 -6.89 11.83
N ALA A 211 -4.72 -8.01 11.38
CA ALA A 211 -6.09 -8.01 10.88
C ALA A 211 -7.10 -7.68 11.99
N ALA A 212 -6.92 -8.25 13.16
CA ALA A 212 -7.81 -7.99 14.30
C ALA A 212 -7.71 -6.55 14.83
N GLU A 213 -6.53 -5.93 14.72
CA GLU A 213 -6.26 -4.61 15.27
C GLU A 213 -6.60 -3.48 14.29
N TYR A 214 -6.28 -3.65 13.01
CA TYR A 214 -6.32 -2.55 12.03
C TYR A 214 -7.31 -2.76 10.89
N HIS A 215 -7.70 -4.00 10.54
CA HIS A 215 -8.54 -4.17 9.36
C HIS A 215 -9.97 -3.75 9.63
N ASP A 216 -10.43 -2.78 8.86
CA ASP A 216 -11.82 -2.32 8.86
C ASP A 216 -12.35 -2.35 7.42
N ALA A 217 -13.28 -3.28 7.15
CA ALA A 217 -13.89 -3.46 5.84
C ALA A 217 -15.10 -2.54 5.60
N SER A 218 -15.42 -1.64 6.54
CA SER A 218 -16.56 -0.73 6.40
C SER A 218 -16.33 0.29 5.28
N PHE A 219 -17.44 0.78 4.71
CA PHE A 219 -17.37 1.83 3.70
C PHE A 219 -16.73 3.08 4.29
N GLY A 220 -15.77 3.65 3.55
CA GLY A 220 -15.07 4.86 3.97
C GLY A 220 -13.96 4.63 5.00
N SER A 221 -13.67 3.38 5.38
CA SER A 221 -12.58 3.06 6.31
C SER A 221 -11.26 3.73 5.91
N MET A 222 -10.54 4.24 6.90
CA MET A 222 -9.21 4.82 6.72
C MET A 222 -8.08 3.79 6.83
N ARG A 223 -8.38 2.57 7.27
CA ARG A 223 -7.39 1.49 7.50
C ARG A 223 -7.91 0.17 7.00
N THR A 224 -7.16 -0.43 6.10
CA THR A 224 -7.39 -1.79 5.60
C THR A 224 -6.08 -2.55 5.52
N LEU A 225 -6.16 -3.87 5.56
CA LEU A 225 -5.00 -4.76 5.48
C LEU A 225 -5.17 -5.75 4.32
N ALA A 226 -4.06 -6.06 3.65
CA ALA A 226 -3.94 -7.19 2.72
C ALA A 226 -2.84 -8.13 3.19
N LEU A 227 -2.84 -9.38 2.74
CA LEU A 227 -1.68 -10.26 2.84
C LEU A 227 -0.90 -10.23 1.53
N ALA A 228 0.42 -10.03 1.64
CA ALA A 228 1.25 -9.79 0.47
C ALA A 228 2.62 -10.49 0.55
N PRO A 229 2.68 -11.83 0.47
CA PRO A 229 3.94 -12.54 0.22
C PRO A 229 4.68 -11.90 -0.96
N CYS A 230 6.01 -11.70 -0.80
CA CYS A 230 6.74 -10.77 -1.67
C CYS A 230 6.73 -11.18 -3.15
N SER A 231 7.20 -12.39 -3.46
CA SER A 231 7.36 -12.83 -4.86
C SER A 231 7.68 -14.33 -4.93
N PRO A 232 7.47 -15.01 -6.07
CA PRO A 232 7.76 -16.44 -6.22
C PRO A 232 9.20 -16.87 -5.90
N PHE A 233 10.17 -15.97 -5.94
CA PHE A 233 11.59 -16.25 -5.68
C PHE A 233 12.04 -15.92 -4.24
N SER A 234 11.14 -15.52 -3.38
CA SER A 234 11.41 -15.15 -1.98
C SER A 234 10.44 -15.78 -0.98
N VAL A 235 9.47 -16.55 -1.51
CA VAL A 235 8.36 -17.12 -0.73
C VAL A 235 8.16 -18.59 -1.10
N SER A 236 7.98 -19.44 -0.10
CA SER A 236 7.65 -20.85 -0.32
C SER A 236 6.22 -21.04 -0.85
N GLY A 237 5.98 -22.12 -1.59
CA GLY A 237 4.62 -22.49 -2.01
C GLY A 237 3.69 -22.75 -0.84
N GLU A 238 4.22 -23.18 0.31
CA GLU A 238 3.44 -23.36 1.53
C GLU A 238 2.93 -22.03 2.07
N LEU A 239 3.80 -21.03 2.23
CA LEU A 239 3.39 -19.70 2.68
C LEU A 239 2.39 -19.07 1.71
N MET A 240 2.59 -19.19 0.39
CA MET A 240 1.62 -18.72 -0.60
C MET A 240 0.23 -19.33 -0.37
N LYS A 241 0.14 -20.65 -0.22
CA LYS A 241 -1.14 -21.35 0.03
C LYS A 241 -1.78 -20.92 1.34
N GLN A 242 -1.01 -20.91 2.43
CA GLN A 242 -1.51 -20.56 3.76
C GLN A 242 -1.97 -19.09 3.80
N SER A 243 -1.24 -18.19 3.18
CA SER A 243 -1.64 -16.78 3.06
C SER A 243 -2.95 -16.62 2.29
N ALA A 244 -3.16 -17.35 1.19
CA ALA A 244 -4.40 -17.31 0.43
C ALA A 244 -5.61 -17.82 1.24
N LEU A 245 -5.42 -18.90 1.98
CA LEU A 245 -6.46 -19.44 2.87
C LEU A 245 -6.79 -18.47 4.01
N LEU A 246 -5.77 -17.95 4.68
CA LEU A 246 -5.93 -17.01 5.79
C LEU A 246 -6.59 -15.70 5.35
N ALA A 247 -6.16 -15.13 4.21
CA ALA A 247 -6.75 -13.90 3.71
C ALA A 247 -8.26 -14.06 3.47
N ARG A 248 -8.68 -15.16 2.85
CA ARG A 248 -10.10 -15.45 2.60
C ARG A 248 -10.88 -15.73 3.88
N GLU A 249 -10.27 -16.40 4.85
CA GLU A 249 -10.85 -16.59 6.20
C GLU A 249 -11.15 -15.25 6.88
N LEU A 250 -10.23 -14.29 6.75
CA LEU A 250 -10.31 -12.98 7.40
C LEU A 250 -11.00 -11.90 6.55
N GLY A 251 -11.42 -12.20 5.33
CA GLY A 251 -12.00 -11.22 4.41
C GLY A 251 -10.99 -10.21 3.85
N LEU A 252 -9.71 -10.55 3.87
CA LEU A 252 -8.62 -9.72 3.33
C LEU A 252 -8.41 -9.98 1.84
N ARG A 253 -7.75 -9.04 1.18
CA ARG A 253 -7.26 -9.21 -0.19
C ARG A 253 -5.82 -9.69 -0.22
N LEU A 254 -5.39 -10.13 -1.40
CA LEU A 254 -4.09 -10.73 -1.68
C LEU A 254 -3.31 -9.92 -2.72
N HIS A 255 -2.03 -9.72 -2.46
CA HIS A 255 -1.12 -9.03 -3.36
C HIS A 255 0.25 -9.69 -3.41
N THR A 256 0.90 -9.66 -4.58
CA THR A 256 2.29 -10.11 -4.75
C THR A 256 2.90 -9.48 -5.99
N HIS A 257 4.24 -9.42 -6.08
CA HIS A 257 4.92 -9.13 -7.33
C HIS A 257 4.81 -10.33 -8.26
N LEU A 258 4.55 -10.07 -9.53
CA LEU A 258 4.40 -11.15 -10.50
C LEU A 258 4.75 -10.73 -11.92
N ALA A 259 5.47 -11.61 -12.62
CA ALA A 259 5.87 -11.42 -14.01
C ALA A 259 6.60 -10.10 -14.26
N GLU A 260 7.44 -9.68 -13.30
CA GLU A 260 8.17 -8.42 -13.32
C GLU A 260 9.40 -8.52 -14.24
N THR A 261 10.20 -9.59 -14.13
CA THR A 261 11.44 -9.74 -14.86
C THR A 261 11.59 -11.14 -15.48
N LYS A 262 12.50 -11.26 -16.45
CA LYS A 262 12.87 -12.56 -17.01
C LYS A 262 13.60 -13.46 -16.00
N ASP A 263 14.29 -12.88 -15.03
CA ASP A 263 14.94 -13.65 -13.96
C ASP A 263 13.91 -14.38 -13.10
N GLU A 264 12.76 -13.77 -12.84
CA GLU A 264 11.63 -14.42 -12.15
C GLU A 264 11.10 -15.61 -12.99
N GLU A 265 10.87 -15.41 -14.29
CA GLU A 265 10.43 -16.50 -15.19
C GLU A 265 11.44 -17.65 -15.20
N ASN A 266 12.73 -17.33 -15.34
CA ASN A 266 13.81 -18.32 -15.31
C ASN A 266 13.84 -19.08 -13.97
N TYR A 267 13.66 -18.35 -12.86
CA TYR A 267 13.61 -18.95 -11.53
C TYR A 267 12.44 -19.93 -11.39
N THR A 268 11.23 -19.54 -11.76
CA THR A 268 10.04 -20.38 -11.60
C THR A 268 10.07 -21.58 -12.53
N LEU A 269 10.58 -21.44 -13.74
CA LEU A 269 10.79 -22.56 -14.65
C LEU A 269 11.83 -23.55 -14.11
N ALA A 270 12.93 -23.05 -13.54
CA ALA A 270 13.99 -23.91 -13.01
C ALA A 270 13.56 -24.67 -11.74
N HIS A 271 12.79 -24.05 -10.85
CA HIS A 271 12.45 -24.61 -9.54
C HIS A 271 11.09 -25.34 -9.53
N PHE A 272 10.15 -24.89 -10.33
CA PHE A 272 8.77 -25.40 -10.31
C PHE A 272 8.33 -25.99 -11.67
N GLY A 273 9.10 -25.79 -12.75
CA GLY A 273 8.72 -26.21 -14.10
C GLY A 273 7.53 -25.44 -14.68
N MET A 274 7.20 -24.29 -14.12
CA MET A 274 6.03 -23.50 -14.48
C MET A 274 6.43 -22.03 -14.69
N LYS A 275 5.67 -21.31 -15.53
CA LYS A 275 5.76 -19.85 -15.59
C LYS A 275 5.21 -19.20 -14.31
N PRO A 276 5.57 -17.95 -14.01
CA PRO A 276 5.15 -17.29 -12.77
C PRO A 276 3.64 -17.34 -12.53
N TYR A 277 2.83 -17.01 -13.53
CA TYR A 277 1.37 -17.03 -13.38
C TYR A 277 0.81 -18.44 -13.19
N ASP A 278 1.26 -19.42 -13.97
CA ASP A 278 0.83 -20.82 -13.84
C ASP A 278 1.14 -21.37 -12.43
N TYR A 279 2.31 -21.00 -11.91
CA TYR A 279 2.74 -21.39 -10.56
C TYR A 279 1.78 -20.82 -9.49
N ILE A 280 1.54 -19.52 -9.47
CA ILE A 280 0.69 -18.93 -8.44
C ILE A 280 -0.78 -19.31 -8.60
N GLU A 281 -1.27 -19.49 -9.84
CA GLU A 281 -2.61 -20.01 -10.10
C GLU A 281 -2.79 -21.40 -9.48
N SER A 282 -1.78 -22.28 -9.62
CA SER A 282 -1.77 -23.61 -8.99
C SER A 282 -1.83 -23.57 -7.46
N LEU A 283 -1.44 -22.45 -6.85
CA LEU A 283 -1.46 -22.21 -5.40
C LEU A 283 -2.75 -21.50 -4.92
N GLY A 284 -3.71 -21.24 -5.83
CA GLY A 284 -4.98 -20.61 -5.51
C GLY A 284 -4.94 -19.08 -5.49
N TRP A 285 -3.93 -18.46 -6.09
CA TRP A 285 -3.75 -17.00 -6.15
C TRP A 285 -4.45 -16.38 -7.36
N THR A 286 -5.74 -16.62 -7.50
CA THR A 286 -6.61 -16.03 -8.52
C THR A 286 -7.97 -15.66 -7.94
N GLY A 287 -8.60 -14.64 -8.47
CA GLY A 287 -9.93 -14.19 -8.03
C GLY A 287 -10.00 -12.66 -7.89
N SER A 288 -11.20 -12.14 -7.67
CA SER A 288 -11.44 -10.70 -7.49
C SER A 288 -10.85 -10.13 -6.20
N ASP A 289 -10.40 -11.00 -5.31
CA ASP A 289 -9.66 -10.68 -4.09
C ASP A 289 -8.14 -10.56 -4.30
N VAL A 290 -7.64 -10.80 -5.52
CA VAL A 290 -6.20 -10.85 -5.85
C VAL A 290 -5.83 -9.78 -6.85
N TRP A 291 -4.70 -9.10 -6.64
CA TRP A 291 -4.07 -8.29 -7.67
C TRP A 291 -2.54 -8.42 -7.63
N TYR A 292 -1.91 -8.27 -8.79
CA TYR A 292 -0.46 -8.44 -8.96
C TYR A 292 0.21 -7.11 -9.27
N ALA A 293 1.43 -6.88 -8.76
CA ALA A 293 2.26 -5.77 -9.20
C ALA A 293 3.04 -6.16 -10.47
N HIS A 294 3.27 -5.17 -11.32
CA HIS A 294 4.04 -5.19 -12.56
C HIS A 294 3.35 -5.87 -13.74
N GLY A 295 3.39 -7.20 -13.85
CA GLY A 295 2.76 -7.94 -14.95
C GLY A 295 3.38 -7.68 -16.32
N ILE A 296 4.69 -7.33 -16.40
CA ILE A 296 5.38 -6.91 -17.62
C ILE A 296 5.50 -8.07 -18.63
N HIS A 297 5.70 -9.26 -18.11
CA HIS A 297 5.97 -10.47 -18.90
C HIS A 297 4.77 -11.42 -19.00
N PHE A 298 3.54 -10.93 -18.71
CA PHE A 298 2.36 -11.72 -18.99
C PHE A 298 2.17 -11.93 -20.50
N THR A 299 1.84 -13.16 -20.88
CA THR A 299 1.38 -13.48 -22.23
C THR A 299 -0.10 -13.13 -22.42
N ASP A 300 -0.55 -13.03 -23.67
CA ASP A 300 -1.95 -12.76 -23.98
C ASP A 300 -2.91 -13.79 -23.36
N ASP A 301 -2.52 -15.08 -23.36
CA ASP A 301 -3.29 -16.15 -22.73
C ASP A 301 -3.39 -16.00 -21.20
N GLU A 302 -2.32 -15.59 -20.54
CA GLU A 302 -2.31 -15.29 -19.11
C GLU A 302 -3.19 -14.07 -18.80
N LEU A 303 -3.12 -12.99 -19.59
CA LEU A 303 -3.98 -11.82 -19.46
C LEU A 303 -5.48 -12.17 -19.61
N ILE A 304 -5.81 -13.06 -20.54
CA ILE A 304 -7.19 -13.55 -20.69
C ILE A 304 -7.65 -14.33 -19.45
N ARG A 305 -6.78 -15.17 -18.88
CA ARG A 305 -7.10 -15.92 -17.64
C ARG A 305 -7.24 -14.99 -16.43
N ILE A 306 -6.34 -13.99 -16.29
CA ILE A 306 -6.41 -12.95 -15.26
C ILE A 306 -7.73 -12.20 -15.36
N ALA A 307 -8.10 -11.73 -16.54
CA ALA A 307 -9.38 -11.03 -16.75
C ALA A 307 -10.60 -11.91 -16.41
N LYS A 308 -10.59 -13.19 -16.80
CA LYS A 308 -11.67 -14.13 -16.48
C LYS A 308 -11.79 -14.43 -15.00
N SER A 309 -10.68 -14.46 -14.27
CA SER A 309 -10.68 -14.69 -12.83
C SER A 309 -11.15 -13.46 -12.02
N GLY A 310 -11.14 -12.27 -12.63
CA GLY A 310 -11.42 -11.01 -11.97
C GLY A 310 -10.23 -10.46 -11.18
N SER A 311 -9.04 -11.05 -11.33
CA SER A 311 -7.82 -10.53 -10.70
C SER A 311 -7.39 -9.19 -11.31
N GLY A 312 -6.79 -8.32 -10.50
CA GLY A 312 -6.27 -7.02 -10.92
C GLY A 312 -4.78 -7.03 -11.22
N VAL A 313 -4.32 -5.97 -11.89
CA VAL A 313 -2.90 -5.70 -12.10
C VAL A 313 -2.61 -4.24 -11.73
N ALA A 314 -1.61 -4.02 -10.87
CA ALA A 314 -1.07 -2.71 -10.57
C ALA A 314 0.08 -2.40 -11.53
N HIS A 315 -0.15 -1.48 -12.45
CA HIS A 315 0.85 -1.04 -13.39
C HIS A 315 1.87 -0.11 -12.72
N CYS A 316 3.17 -0.42 -12.84
CA CYS A 316 4.26 0.30 -12.17
C CYS A 316 5.23 0.92 -13.19
N PRO A 317 4.84 1.98 -13.92
CA PRO A 317 5.58 2.46 -15.10
C PRO A 317 6.96 3.05 -14.82
N ILE A 318 7.26 3.38 -13.55
CA ILE A 318 8.54 3.98 -13.14
C ILE A 318 9.43 2.96 -12.42
N SER A 319 9.03 1.69 -12.33
CA SER A 319 9.87 0.67 -11.69
C SER A 319 11.14 0.39 -12.51
N VAL A 320 12.18 -0.11 -11.83
CA VAL A 320 13.48 -0.43 -12.44
C VAL A 320 13.35 -1.35 -13.66
N SER A 321 12.48 -2.33 -13.60
CA SER A 321 12.18 -3.26 -14.70
C SER A 321 11.68 -2.56 -15.96
N TYR A 322 10.88 -1.51 -15.79
CA TYR A 322 10.40 -0.69 -16.90
C TYR A 322 11.49 0.18 -17.51
N THR A 323 12.33 0.78 -16.65
CA THR A 323 13.37 1.70 -17.08
C THR A 323 14.42 1.01 -17.94
N HIS A 324 14.76 -0.25 -17.63
CA HIS A 324 15.76 -1.01 -18.35
C HIS A 324 15.22 -1.76 -19.58
N LEU A 325 13.96 -2.19 -19.57
CA LEU A 325 13.39 -3.01 -20.65
C LEU A 325 12.67 -2.20 -21.72
N ARG A 326 12.22 -0.98 -21.44
CA ARG A 326 11.36 -0.19 -22.33
C ARG A 326 11.92 1.12 -22.84
N ALA A 327 13.20 1.41 -22.66
CA ALA A 327 13.81 2.58 -23.30
C ALA A 327 13.64 2.59 -24.85
N HIS A 328 13.31 1.45 -25.46
CA HIS A 328 13.05 1.30 -26.88
C HIS A 328 11.56 1.18 -27.26
N GLU A 329 10.68 0.81 -26.33
CA GLU A 329 9.24 0.60 -26.63
C GLU A 329 8.38 1.85 -26.42
N THR A 330 8.80 2.81 -25.62
CA THR A 330 8.09 4.08 -25.41
C THR A 330 8.26 5.08 -26.58
N ARG A 331 8.87 4.68 -27.68
CA ARG A 331 9.00 5.50 -28.91
C ARG A 331 7.94 5.22 -29.97
N HIS A 332 6.98 4.39 -29.67
CA HIS A 332 5.82 4.21 -30.55
C HIS A 332 4.60 4.74 -29.83
N ASP A 333 4.51 6.11 -29.94
CA ASP A 333 3.27 6.89 -29.77
C ASP A 333 2.00 6.29 -29.38
#